data_ddc25b944140eea31a24d34055f87985
#
_entry.id   ddc25b944140eea31a24d34055f87985
#
_cell.length_a   1.000
_cell.length_b   1.000
_cell.length_c   1.000
_cell.angle_alpha   90.00
_cell.angle_beta   90.00
_cell.angle_gamma   90.00
#
_symmetry.space_group_name_H-M   'P 1'
#
loop_
_entity.id
_entity.type
_entity.pdbx_description
1 polymer ?
#
loop_
_entity_poly.entity_id
_entity_poly.type
_entity_poly.pdbx_seq_one_letter_code
_entity_poly.pdbx_strand_id
1 'polypeptide(L)'
;VLYQDSTYAPGTVDTIHRWMGSIAMDSAGNMALGYSASNGTTTFPSSWYTGRLSSDPVNTMPQGEGSIINGTGVQLTTNSRWGDYTSLNVDPTDDCTFWYVNEYYTAAGQASSLAGWQTRIASFKLDGCSPAR
;
A
#
# COMPACT_ATOMS: atom_id res chain seq x y z
N VAL A 1 -14.23 -23.01 5.57
CA VAL A 1 -12.82 -23.43 5.72
C VAL A 1 -11.94 -22.24 5.36
N LEU A 2 -11.01 -21.89 6.25
CA LEU A 2 -10.00 -20.88 5.97
C LEU A 2 -9.04 -21.40 4.89
N TYR A 3 -8.87 -20.67 3.79
CA TYR A 3 -8.04 -21.08 2.67
C TYR A 3 -6.58 -20.67 2.88
N GLN A 4 -6.34 -19.43 3.33
CA GLN A 4 -5.01 -18.95 3.68
C GLN A 4 -5.09 -17.91 4.80
N ASP A 5 -4.02 -17.85 5.58
CA ASP A 5 -3.84 -16.90 6.69
C ASP A 5 -2.35 -16.64 6.89
N SER A 6 -1.93 -15.38 6.87
CA SER A 6 -0.52 -15.01 7.00
C SER A 6 -0.35 -13.56 7.43
N THR A 7 0.82 -13.26 7.96
CA THR A 7 1.25 -11.90 8.29
C THR A 7 2.33 -11.43 7.32
N TYR A 8 2.11 -10.29 6.68
CA TYR A 8 3.14 -9.62 5.87
C TYR A 8 3.94 -8.66 6.76
N ALA A 9 5.14 -9.07 7.16
CA ALA A 9 5.95 -8.33 8.13
C ALA A 9 7.46 -8.28 7.75
N PRO A 10 7.85 -7.77 6.57
CA PRO A 10 9.27 -7.68 6.19
C PRO A 10 10.05 -6.69 7.07
N GLY A 11 9.38 -5.82 7.82
CA GLY A 11 9.99 -4.88 8.76
C GLY A 11 10.83 -5.53 9.87
N THR A 12 10.66 -6.82 10.12
CA THR A 12 11.54 -7.59 11.01
C THR A 12 12.95 -7.76 10.47
N VAL A 13 13.15 -7.54 9.17
CA VAL A 13 14.43 -7.65 8.47
C VAL A 13 14.94 -6.30 8.00
N ASP A 14 14.08 -5.49 7.33
CA ASP A 14 14.47 -4.23 6.68
C ASP A 14 14.25 -2.99 7.56
N THR A 15 13.70 -3.16 8.77
CA THR A 15 13.41 -2.08 9.74
C THR A 15 12.42 -1.03 9.25
N ILE A 16 11.71 -1.25 8.14
CA ILE A 16 10.66 -0.37 7.65
C ILE A 16 9.32 -0.82 8.24
N HIS A 17 8.66 0.08 8.95
CA HIS A 17 7.32 -0.16 9.48
C HIS A 17 6.29 -0.04 8.36
N ARG A 18 5.31 -0.94 8.38
CA ARG A 18 4.17 -0.96 7.45
C ARG A 18 2.87 -1.00 8.23
N TRP A 19 1.94 -0.10 7.90
CA TRP A 19 0.68 0.03 8.65
C TRP A 19 -0.43 0.57 7.75
N MET A 20 -1.66 0.60 8.27
CA MET A 20 -2.87 1.04 7.55
C MET A 20 -3.01 0.30 6.21
N GLY A 21 -3.01 -1.03 6.29
CA GLY A 21 -3.12 -1.89 5.12
C GLY A 21 -4.55 -1.99 4.59
N SER A 22 -4.67 -2.10 3.27
CA SER A 22 -5.92 -2.46 2.58
C SER A 22 -5.60 -3.48 1.49
N ILE A 23 -6.42 -4.52 1.37
CA ILE A 23 -6.19 -5.66 0.47
C ILE A 23 -7.38 -5.85 -0.45
N ALA A 24 -7.12 -6.23 -1.71
CA ALA A 24 -8.14 -6.63 -2.67
C ALA A 24 -7.64 -7.78 -3.55
N MET A 25 -8.56 -8.44 -4.24
CA MET A 25 -8.29 -9.55 -5.16
C MET A 25 -8.92 -9.25 -6.52
N ASP A 26 -8.16 -9.45 -7.60
CA ASP A 26 -8.66 -9.31 -8.97
C ASP A 26 -9.40 -10.57 -9.46
N SER A 27 -9.97 -10.52 -10.66
CA SER A 27 -10.72 -11.64 -11.25
C SER A 27 -9.85 -12.87 -11.58
N ALA A 28 -8.53 -12.71 -11.68
CA ALA A 28 -7.59 -13.82 -11.86
C ALA A 28 -7.18 -14.49 -10.53
N GLY A 29 -7.61 -13.93 -9.39
CA GLY A 29 -7.26 -14.41 -8.06
C GLY A 29 -5.90 -13.88 -7.57
N ASN A 30 -5.32 -12.88 -8.24
CA ASN A 30 -4.15 -12.17 -7.72
C ASN A 30 -4.58 -11.23 -6.60
N MET A 31 -3.75 -11.09 -5.58
CA MET A 31 -4.02 -10.21 -4.44
C MET A 31 -3.03 -9.06 -4.41
N ALA A 32 -3.51 -7.86 -4.15
CA ALA A 32 -2.69 -6.70 -3.88
C ALA A 32 -2.95 -6.19 -2.47
N LEU A 33 -1.91 -5.71 -1.80
CA LEU A 33 -1.92 -5.11 -0.48
C LEU A 33 -1.25 -3.73 -0.56
N GLY A 34 -2.00 -2.67 -0.32
CA GLY A 34 -1.47 -1.32 -0.19
C GLY A 34 -1.30 -0.94 1.28
N TYR A 35 -0.29 -0.12 1.61
CA TYR A 35 0.02 0.28 2.99
C TYR A 35 0.84 1.56 3.03
N SER A 36 0.88 2.17 4.21
CA SER A 36 1.86 3.21 4.54
C SER A 36 3.18 2.57 4.96
N ALA A 37 4.31 3.18 4.57
CA ALA A 37 5.64 2.71 4.92
C ALA A 37 6.52 3.85 5.42
N SER A 38 7.24 3.65 6.52
CA SER A 38 8.30 4.57 6.98
C SER A 38 9.23 3.93 7.99
N ASN A 39 10.37 4.61 8.24
CA ASN A 39 11.22 4.35 9.39
C ASN A 39 11.89 5.66 9.88
N GLY A 40 12.66 5.55 10.93
CA GLY A 40 13.32 6.72 11.53
C GLY A 40 14.58 7.21 10.80
N THR A 41 15.02 6.58 9.71
CA THR A 41 16.35 6.82 9.13
C THR A 41 16.38 7.05 7.63
N THR A 42 15.65 6.24 6.84
CA THR A 42 15.81 6.21 5.38
C THR A 42 14.52 6.43 4.61
N THR A 43 13.36 6.22 5.25
CA THR A 43 12.07 6.19 4.56
C THR A 43 11.09 7.13 5.25
N PHE A 44 10.79 8.24 4.59
CA PHE A 44 9.70 9.13 5.01
C PHE A 44 8.34 8.45 4.86
N PRO A 45 7.29 8.93 5.58
CA PRO A 45 5.93 8.40 5.40
C PRO A 45 5.50 8.41 3.93
N SER A 46 5.35 7.23 3.39
CA SER A 46 5.19 6.89 1.98
C SER A 46 3.99 5.98 1.76
N SER A 47 3.49 5.90 0.55
CA SER A 47 2.46 4.94 0.15
C SER A 47 3.06 3.90 -0.78
N TRP A 48 3.00 2.64 -0.38
CA TRP A 48 3.56 1.50 -1.10
C TRP A 48 2.52 0.40 -1.30
N TYR A 49 2.85 -0.57 -2.14
CA TYR A 49 2.05 -1.77 -2.35
C TYR A 49 2.93 -2.99 -2.56
N THR A 50 2.36 -4.16 -2.36
CA THR A 50 2.91 -5.47 -2.73
C THR A 50 1.80 -6.36 -3.27
N GLY A 51 2.13 -7.54 -3.75
CA GLY A 51 1.14 -8.47 -4.25
C GLY A 51 1.61 -9.90 -4.32
N ARG A 52 0.66 -10.76 -4.67
CA ARG A 52 0.89 -12.14 -5.10
C ARG A 52 0.03 -12.46 -6.31
N LEU A 53 0.56 -13.27 -7.21
CA LEU A 53 -0.22 -13.89 -8.28
C LEU A 53 -1.00 -15.10 -7.72
N SER A 54 -2.08 -15.45 -8.38
CA SER A 54 -2.85 -16.65 -8.01
C SER A 54 -2.04 -17.94 -8.04
N SER A 55 -0.98 -17.97 -8.87
CA SER A 55 -0.04 -19.08 -8.99
C SER A 55 1.09 -19.09 -7.95
N ASP A 56 1.27 -18.01 -7.19
CA ASP A 56 2.28 -17.93 -6.16
C ASP A 56 1.93 -18.82 -4.95
N PRO A 57 2.93 -19.23 -4.15
CA PRO A 57 2.65 -19.97 -2.93
C PRO A 57 1.67 -19.23 -2.02
N VAL A 58 0.69 -19.97 -1.47
CA VAL A 58 -0.25 -19.41 -0.48
C VAL A 58 0.50 -18.85 0.74
N ASN A 59 -0.10 -17.89 1.42
CA ASN A 59 0.46 -17.22 2.60
C ASN A 59 1.73 -16.41 2.32
N THR A 60 2.00 -16.02 1.06
CA THR A 60 3.15 -15.17 0.69
C THR A 60 2.71 -13.98 -0.16
N MET A 61 3.54 -12.94 -0.22
CA MET A 61 3.42 -11.78 -1.12
C MET A 61 4.75 -11.59 -1.87
N PRO A 62 5.08 -12.47 -2.86
CA PRO A 62 6.43 -12.55 -3.41
C PRO A 62 6.70 -11.60 -4.59
N GLN A 63 5.71 -10.79 -5.03
CA GLN A 63 5.87 -9.92 -6.19
C GLN A 63 6.72 -8.66 -5.92
N GLY A 64 7.34 -8.60 -4.73
CA GLY A 64 8.14 -7.45 -4.32
C GLY A 64 7.28 -6.25 -3.91
N GLU A 65 7.93 -5.16 -3.57
CA GLU A 65 7.26 -3.92 -3.17
C GLU A 65 7.39 -2.87 -4.26
N GLY A 66 6.27 -2.22 -4.59
CA GLY A 66 6.22 -1.06 -5.47
C GLY A 66 5.93 0.22 -4.69
N SER A 67 6.58 1.32 -5.08
CA SER A 67 6.28 2.64 -4.54
C SER A 67 5.19 3.30 -5.38
N ILE A 68 4.10 3.71 -4.72
CA ILE A 68 3.11 4.62 -5.31
C ILE A 68 3.62 6.05 -5.25
N ILE A 69 4.08 6.43 -4.07
CA ILE A 69 4.77 7.71 -3.83
C ILE A 69 5.69 7.59 -2.62
N ASN A 70 6.91 8.08 -2.75
CA ASN A 70 7.82 8.23 -1.62
C ASN A 70 7.65 9.62 -0.99
N GLY A 71 7.51 9.64 0.32
CA GLY A 71 7.47 10.86 1.09
C GLY A 71 8.82 11.57 1.11
N THR A 72 8.80 12.87 1.43
CA THR A 72 9.99 13.73 1.57
C THR A 72 9.96 14.58 2.85
N GLY A 73 8.97 14.34 3.71
CA GLY A 73 8.78 15.06 4.97
C GLY A 73 8.17 14.15 6.03
N VAL A 74 8.05 14.66 7.25
CA VAL A 74 7.51 13.96 8.42
C VAL A 74 6.31 14.68 9.00
N GLN A 75 5.47 13.93 9.71
CA GLN A 75 4.39 14.50 10.50
C GLN A 75 4.93 15.04 11.82
N LEU A 76 4.66 16.31 12.09
CA LEU A 76 5.09 16.98 13.33
C LEU A 76 3.94 17.21 14.32
N THR A 77 2.71 16.84 13.96
CA THR A 77 1.56 16.96 14.86
C THR A 77 1.67 15.96 16.04
N THR A 78 1.18 16.38 17.18
CA THR A 78 1.18 15.58 18.41
C THR A 78 -0.06 14.71 18.59
N ASN A 79 -1.04 14.77 17.67
CA ASN A 79 -2.30 14.04 17.79
C ASN A 79 -2.18 12.55 17.39
N SER A 80 -1.05 12.10 16.89
CA SER A 80 -0.75 10.69 16.53
C SER A 80 -1.76 10.07 15.55
N ARG A 81 -2.42 10.87 14.70
CA ARG A 81 -3.40 10.42 13.70
C ARG A 81 -2.72 10.19 12.37
N TRP A 82 -3.08 9.11 11.68
CA TRP A 82 -2.58 8.79 10.34
C TRP A 82 -3.57 7.88 9.61
N GLY A 83 -3.98 8.25 8.38
CA GLY A 83 -4.56 7.38 7.37
C GLY A 83 -5.72 6.49 7.81
N ASP A 84 -6.66 6.96 8.61
CA ASP A 84 -7.72 6.16 9.22
C ASP A 84 -8.57 5.38 8.20
N TYR A 85 -8.55 5.80 6.93
CA TYR A 85 -9.46 5.31 5.88
C TYR A 85 -8.73 5.10 4.55
N THR A 86 -7.68 4.28 4.55
CA THR A 86 -7.06 3.83 3.31
C THR A 86 -7.95 2.82 2.61
N SER A 87 -7.89 2.75 1.28
CA SER A 87 -8.74 1.85 0.52
C SER A 87 -8.04 1.33 -0.73
N LEU A 88 -8.07 0.02 -0.91
CA LEU A 88 -7.68 -0.66 -2.13
C LEU A 88 -8.90 -1.38 -2.72
N ASN A 89 -9.25 -1.09 -3.96
CA ASN A 89 -10.39 -1.66 -4.65
C ASN A 89 -10.00 -2.12 -6.05
N VAL A 90 -10.78 -3.05 -6.61
CA VAL A 90 -10.65 -3.48 -8.01
C VAL A 90 -11.60 -2.66 -8.87
N ASP A 91 -11.14 -2.23 -10.04
CA ASP A 91 -11.94 -1.50 -11.03
C ASP A 91 -13.03 -2.43 -11.60
N PRO A 92 -14.31 -2.11 -11.42
CA PRO A 92 -15.40 -2.96 -11.90
C PRO A 92 -15.54 -2.97 -13.44
N THR A 93 -14.79 -2.14 -14.15
CA THR A 93 -14.84 -2.09 -15.62
C THR A 93 -13.96 -3.15 -16.26
N ASP A 94 -12.91 -3.61 -15.58
CA ASP A 94 -11.98 -4.62 -16.11
C ASP A 94 -11.66 -5.76 -15.15
N ASP A 95 -12.10 -5.65 -13.89
CA ASP A 95 -11.86 -6.61 -12.80
C ASP A 95 -10.37 -6.99 -12.59
N CYS A 96 -9.44 -6.14 -13.06
CA CYS A 96 -8.00 -6.36 -13.04
C CYS A 96 -7.20 -5.18 -12.47
N THR A 97 -7.70 -3.96 -12.63
CA THR A 97 -7.00 -2.76 -12.17
C THR A 97 -7.27 -2.54 -10.69
N PHE A 98 -6.22 -2.43 -9.91
CA PHE A 98 -6.29 -2.02 -8.51
C PHE A 98 -6.22 -0.51 -8.41
N TRP A 99 -7.12 0.09 -7.63
CA TRP A 99 -7.12 1.50 -7.25
C TRP A 99 -6.83 1.61 -5.77
N TYR A 100 -5.80 2.38 -5.41
CA TYR A 100 -5.39 2.59 -4.03
C TYR A 100 -5.33 4.06 -3.67
N VAL A 101 -5.81 4.40 -2.48
CA VAL A 101 -5.70 5.74 -1.90
C VAL A 101 -5.08 5.66 -0.51
N ASN A 102 -4.10 6.52 -0.25
CA ASN A 102 -3.46 6.63 1.05
C ASN A 102 -2.80 8.00 1.21
N GLU A 103 -2.34 8.28 2.43
CA GLU A 103 -1.61 9.48 2.82
C GLU A 103 -0.11 9.34 2.63
N TYR A 104 0.56 10.47 2.47
CA TYR A 104 2.00 10.61 2.50
C TYR A 104 2.42 12.02 2.95
N TYR A 105 3.68 12.24 3.26
CA TYR A 105 4.20 13.55 3.63
C TYR A 105 5.24 14.07 2.65
N THR A 106 5.17 15.38 2.37
CA THR A 106 6.22 16.10 1.65
C THR A 106 6.90 17.12 2.55
N ALA A 107 8.13 17.52 2.20
CA ALA A 107 8.81 18.62 2.89
C ALA A 107 8.00 19.92 2.84
N ALA A 108 7.33 20.21 1.73
CA ALA A 108 6.45 21.37 1.60
C ALA A 108 5.22 21.26 2.50
N GLY A 109 4.59 20.07 2.60
CA GLY A 109 3.49 19.82 3.51
C GLY A 109 3.90 19.99 4.96
N GLN A 110 5.04 19.43 5.35
CA GLN A 110 5.62 19.60 6.69
C GLN A 110 5.88 21.09 7.03
N ALA A 111 6.39 21.86 6.09
CA ALA A 111 6.67 23.29 6.29
C ALA A 111 5.38 24.14 6.34
N SER A 112 4.30 23.69 5.72
CA SER A 112 3.05 24.47 5.61
C SER A 112 2.15 24.36 6.83
N SER A 113 2.16 23.21 7.53
CA SER A 113 1.24 22.91 8.62
C SER A 113 1.72 21.74 9.48
N LEU A 114 1.35 21.74 10.76
CA LEU A 114 1.57 20.59 11.65
C LEU A 114 0.80 19.34 11.19
N ALA A 115 -0.26 19.51 10.41
CA ALA A 115 -1.09 18.44 9.82
C ALA A 115 -1.05 18.51 8.28
N GLY A 116 0.13 18.70 7.71
CA GLY A 116 0.34 18.93 6.28
C GLY A 116 0.44 17.64 5.44
N TRP A 117 -0.27 16.56 5.84
CA TRP A 117 -0.35 15.34 5.02
C TRP A 117 -1.04 15.62 3.68
N GLN A 118 -0.71 14.81 2.70
CA GLN A 118 -1.30 14.82 1.37
C GLN A 118 -1.83 13.42 1.05
N THR A 119 -2.78 13.34 0.15
CA THR A 119 -3.34 12.07 -0.32
C THR A 119 -2.87 11.77 -1.75
N ARG A 120 -2.71 10.49 -2.05
CA ARG A 120 -2.41 10.00 -3.38
C ARG A 120 -3.39 8.91 -3.78
N ILE A 121 -3.97 9.06 -4.97
CA ILE A 121 -4.71 7.99 -5.65
C ILE A 121 -3.82 7.46 -6.77
N ALA A 122 -3.71 6.14 -6.86
CA ALA A 122 -2.95 5.47 -7.91
C ALA A 122 -3.67 4.21 -8.37
N SER A 123 -3.37 3.80 -9.59
CA SER A 123 -3.82 2.51 -10.12
C SER A 123 -2.63 1.71 -10.62
N PHE A 124 -2.75 0.39 -10.52
CA PHE A 124 -1.76 -0.57 -11.02
C PHE A 124 -2.44 -1.91 -11.33
N LYS A 125 -1.73 -2.78 -12.04
CA LYS A 125 -2.14 -4.16 -12.30
C LYS A 125 -1.03 -5.11 -11.87
N LEU A 126 -1.41 -6.30 -11.48
CA LEU A 126 -0.50 -7.44 -11.37
C LEU A 126 -0.54 -8.23 -12.69
N ASP A 127 0.54 -8.92 -12.99
CA ASP A 127 0.63 -9.74 -14.20
C ASP A 127 -0.40 -10.88 -14.20
N GLY A 128 -0.77 -11.32 -15.40
CA GLY A 128 -1.63 -12.48 -15.58
C GLY A 128 -3.14 -12.21 -15.44
N CYS A 129 -3.58 -11.00 -15.10
CA CYS A 129 -4.99 -10.64 -15.17
C CYS A 129 -5.35 -10.10 -16.55
N SER A 130 -6.36 -10.69 -17.17
CA SER A 130 -6.96 -10.20 -18.41
C SER A 130 -8.39 -9.77 -18.14
N PRO A 131 -8.83 -8.60 -18.65
CA PRO A 131 -10.22 -8.16 -18.47
C PRO A 131 -11.21 -9.22 -18.92
N ALA A 132 -12.28 -9.40 -18.15
CA ALA A 132 -13.40 -10.21 -18.58
C ALA A 132 -13.98 -9.61 -19.88
N ARG A 133 -14.22 -10.44 -20.90
CA ARG A 133 -14.82 -10.02 -22.18
C ARG A 133 -16.31 -9.91 -22.06
#